data_f1db27a3fd83f4975ad8697a3dae1d24
#
_entry.id   f1db27a3fd83f4975ad8697a3dae1d24
#
_cell.length_a   1.000
_cell.length_b   1.000
_cell.length_c   1.000
_cell.angle_alpha   90.00
_cell.angle_beta   90.00
_cell.angle_gamma   90.00
#
_symmetry.space_group_name_H-M   'P 1'
#
loop_
_entity.id
_entity.type
_entity.pdbx_description
1 polymer ?
#
loop_
_entity_poly.entity_id
_entity_poly.type
_entity_poly.pdbx_seq_one_letter_code
_entity_poly.pdbx_strand_id
1 'polypeptide(L)'
;MYKRQEHGSVLIDVSDDTLTGIMVNKLAERRDLFQIVKRGTVTPQIVAVPRVLPPFSLPVKTTSVDAKGEPVLPAGAVSLIERHAEWEYLAGSHPDGEAWKLFDFVPPQQWPVGQAGFGYGDDDDATVFKNMQSKFSVVYIRNEFELDIGERELITDLGLAINYDDGFIAYLNGHEVLRVGVMQGSGAKATKITSHNPKGYEYHSLKDAIKYLQDDDNILAIEGHNNRIASSDFSLDPYLVAVKKPKP
;
A
#
# COMPACT_ATOMS: atom_id res chain seq x y z
N MET A 1 -18.10 -30.23 -16.74
CA MET A 1 -17.58 -28.87 -17.00
C MET A 1 -18.13 -27.97 -15.89
N TYR A 2 -17.36 -27.71 -14.84
CA TYR A 2 -17.79 -26.90 -13.71
C TYR A 2 -17.58 -25.42 -14.04
N LYS A 3 -18.66 -24.67 -14.23
CA LYS A 3 -18.62 -23.21 -14.27
C LYS A 3 -18.67 -22.70 -12.84
N ARG A 4 -17.53 -22.39 -12.25
CA ARG A 4 -17.47 -21.56 -11.06
C ARG A 4 -17.36 -20.10 -11.51
N GLN A 5 -18.40 -19.32 -11.28
CA GLN A 5 -18.36 -17.87 -11.46
C GLN A 5 -17.86 -17.26 -10.14
N GLU A 6 -16.58 -16.95 -10.07
CA GLU A 6 -16.01 -16.12 -9.00
C GLU A 6 -15.54 -14.80 -9.62
N HIS A 7 -15.81 -13.68 -8.97
CA HIS A 7 -15.24 -12.42 -9.36
C HIS A 7 -13.74 -12.42 -9.00
N GLY A 8 -12.91 -12.24 -9.99
CA GLY A 8 -11.45 -12.22 -9.85
C GLY A 8 -10.79 -11.44 -10.97
N SER A 9 -9.51 -11.16 -10.80
CA SER A 9 -8.65 -10.54 -11.80
C SER A 9 -7.73 -11.59 -12.40
N VAL A 10 -7.37 -11.41 -13.67
CA VAL A 10 -6.36 -12.23 -14.34
C VAL A 10 -5.14 -11.34 -14.54
N LEU A 11 -4.02 -11.71 -13.91
CA LEU A 11 -2.71 -11.13 -14.19
C LEU A 11 -2.08 -11.90 -15.35
N ILE A 12 -1.61 -11.20 -16.36
CA ILE A 12 -0.97 -11.78 -17.52
C ILE A 12 0.47 -11.28 -17.58
N ASP A 13 1.40 -12.21 -17.54
CA ASP A 13 2.82 -11.96 -17.77
C ASP A 13 3.22 -12.55 -19.12
N VAL A 14 3.97 -11.79 -19.93
CA VAL A 14 4.44 -12.21 -21.24
C VAL A 14 5.95 -12.10 -21.27
N SER A 15 6.61 -13.24 -21.40
CA SER A 15 8.06 -13.33 -21.51
C SER A 15 8.43 -14.19 -22.72
N ASP A 16 9.18 -13.63 -23.66
CA ASP A 16 9.63 -14.25 -24.90
C ASP A 16 8.50 -14.96 -25.68
N ASP A 17 8.46 -16.28 -25.59
CA ASP A 17 7.47 -17.14 -26.25
C ASP A 17 6.42 -17.71 -25.29
N THR A 18 6.39 -17.23 -24.05
CA THR A 18 5.54 -17.73 -22.97
C THR A 18 4.59 -16.64 -22.46
N LEU A 19 3.30 -16.98 -22.37
CA LEU A 19 2.29 -16.17 -21.71
C LEU A 19 1.81 -16.92 -20.47
N THR A 20 1.95 -16.31 -19.30
CA THR A 20 1.49 -16.85 -18.02
C THR A 20 0.29 -16.07 -17.54
N GLY A 21 -0.82 -16.73 -17.29
CA GLY A 21 -2.03 -16.12 -16.71
C GLY A 21 -2.29 -16.67 -15.32
N ILE A 22 -2.47 -15.77 -14.36
CA ILE A 22 -2.79 -16.08 -12.96
C ILE A 22 -4.16 -15.52 -12.65
N MET A 23 -5.12 -16.38 -12.28
CA MET A 23 -6.41 -15.94 -11.79
C MET A 23 -6.33 -15.73 -10.27
N VAL A 24 -6.70 -14.53 -9.83
CA VAL A 24 -6.73 -14.15 -8.41
C VAL A 24 -8.18 -13.84 -8.04
N ASN A 25 -8.71 -14.44 -6.97
CA ASN A 25 -10.05 -14.12 -6.49
C ASN A 25 -10.05 -12.85 -5.63
N LYS A 26 -11.26 -12.44 -5.19
CA LYS A 26 -11.46 -11.25 -4.33
C LYS A 26 -10.77 -11.30 -2.97
N LEU A 27 -10.22 -12.45 -2.56
CA LEU A 27 -9.47 -12.64 -1.33
C LEU A 27 -7.95 -12.65 -1.58
N ALA A 28 -7.51 -12.21 -2.76
CA ALA A 28 -6.13 -12.31 -3.24
C ALA A 28 -5.58 -13.74 -3.30
N GLU A 29 -6.45 -14.75 -3.21
CA GLU A 29 -6.04 -16.14 -3.36
C GLU A 29 -5.89 -16.47 -4.84
N ARG A 30 -4.76 -17.04 -5.22
CA ARG A 30 -4.58 -17.57 -6.57
C ARG A 30 -5.46 -18.80 -6.75
N ARG A 31 -6.37 -18.73 -7.71
CA ARG A 31 -7.33 -19.81 -7.97
C ARG A 31 -6.94 -20.68 -9.14
N ASP A 32 -6.23 -20.12 -10.09
CA ASP A 32 -5.78 -20.85 -11.27
C ASP A 32 -4.50 -20.24 -11.82
N LEU A 33 -3.70 -21.07 -12.47
CA LEU A 33 -2.49 -20.69 -13.17
C LEU A 33 -2.49 -21.44 -14.50
N PHE A 34 -2.38 -20.72 -15.58
CA PHE A 34 -2.20 -21.31 -16.89
C PHE A 34 -1.00 -20.71 -17.61
N GLN A 35 -0.39 -21.49 -18.46
CA GLN A 35 0.73 -21.06 -19.27
C GLN A 35 0.49 -21.45 -20.74
N ILE A 36 0.69 -20.50 -21.63
CA ILE A 36 0.67 -20.72 -23.07
C ILE A 36 2.08 -20.53 -23.58
N VAL A 37 2.68 -21.59 -24.13
CA VAL A 37 4.03 -21.56 -24.72
C VAL A 37 3.90 -21.64 -26.21
N LYS A 38 4.49 -20.68 -26.94
CA LYS A 38 4.57 -20.70 -28.40
C LYS A 38 5.77 -21.55 -28.83
N ARG A 39 5.51 -22.74 -29.30
CA ARG A 39 6.55 -23.63 -29.83
C ARG A 39 6.47 -23.67 -31.36
N GLY A 40 7.26 -22.82 -32.04
CA GLY A 40 7.38 -22.85 -33.50
C GLY A 40 6.05 -22.71 -34.23
N THR A 41 5.81 -23.53 -35.29
CA THR A 41 4.57 -23.57 -36.07
C THR A 41 3.50 -24.54 -35.53
N VAL A 42 3.64 -25.00 -34.27
CA VAL A 42 2.73 -25.98 -33.66
C VAL A 42 1.69 -25.25 -32.79
N THR A 43 0.47 -25.78 -32.82
CA THR A 43 -0.68 -25.28 -32.02
C THR A 43 -0.32 -25.03 -30.56
N PRO A 44 -0.69 -23.87 -29.95
CA PRO A 44 -0.43 -23.57 -28.56
C PRO A 44 -0.99 -24.67 -27.65
N GLN A 45 -0.18 -25.20 -26.75
CA GLN A 45 -0.63 -26.14 -25.74
C GLN A 45 -0.84 -25.41 -24.41
N ILE A 46 -1.99 -25.61 -23.80
CA ILE A 46 -2.26 -25.17 -22.43
C ILE A 46 -1.63 -26.23 -21.50
N VAL A 47 -0.58 -25.86 -20.81
CA VAL A 47 0.06 -26.72 -19.81
C VAL A 47 -0.50 -26.34 -18.43
N ALA A 48 -1.18 -27.29 -17.79
CA ALA A 48 -1.58 -27.11 -16.39
C ALA A 48 -0.32 -27.18 -15.51
N VAL A 49 -0.01 -26.08 -14.83
CA VAL A 49 1.13 -26.02 -13.91
C VAL A 49 0.71 -26.56 -12.55
N PRO A 50 1.45 -27.49 -11.92
CA PRO A 50 1.11 -28.02 -10.61
C PRO A 50 1.03 -26.92 -9.53
N ARG A 51 0.02 -27.01 -8.73
CA ARG A 51 -0.49 -26.00 -7.78
C ARG A 51 0.28 -26.02 -6.46
N VAL A 52 1.56 -25.67 -6.45
CA VAL A 52 2.25 -25.37 -5.19
C VAL A 52 2.73 -23.92 -5.24
N LEU A 53 1.87 -23.02 -4.80
CA LEU A 53 2.21 -21.63 -4.63
C LEU A 53 2.50 -21.40 -3.14
N PRO A 54 3.57 -20.65 -2.80
CA PRO A 54 3.80 -20.30 -1.41
C PRO A 54 2.56 -19.54 -0.87
N PRO A 55 2.18 -19.77 0.39
CA PRO A 55 1.07 -19.05 0.98
C PRO A 55 1.36 -17.54 0.95
N PHE A 56 0.38 -16.77 0.50
CA PHE A 56 0.38 -15.33 0.70
C PHE A 56 0.26 -15.10 2.22
N SER A 57 1.33 -14.68 2.84
CA SER A 57 1.28 -14.24 4.22
C SER A 57 0.72 -12.81 4.24
N LEU A 58 -0.43 -12.63 4.88
CA LEU A 58 -0.87 -11.30 5.26
C LEU A 58 0.23 -10.66 6.12
N PRO A 59 0.52 -9.36 5.91
CA PRO A 59 1.48 -8.67 6.78
C PRO A 59 1.08 -8.88 8.23
N VAL A 60 2.04 -9.30 9.05
CA VAL A 60 1.80 -9.54 10.48
C VAL A 60 1.63 -8.18 11.13
N LYS A 61 0.42 -7.91 11.61
CA LYS A 61 0.15 -6.76 12.46
C LYS A 61 0.90 -6.96 13.78
N THR A 62 1.98 -6.24 14.00
CA THR A 62 2.67 -6.21 15.28
C THR A 62 2.21 -4.96 16.02
N THR A 63 1.16 -5.08 16.81
CA THR A 63 0.64 -4.00 17.67
C THR A 63 1.23 -4.10 19.06
N SER A 64 2.53 -3.99 19.21
CA SER A 64 3.12 -3.71 20.51
C SER A 64 3.38 -2.21 20.59
N VAL A 65 2.77 -1.55 21.56
CA VAL A 65 3.08 -0.18 21.94
C VAL A 65 3.90 -0.20 23.22
N ASP A 66 4.79 0.74 23.37
CA ASP A 66 5.54 0.94 24.60
C ASP A 66 4.65 1.58 25.70
N ALA A 67 5.24 1.85 26.87
CA ALA A 67 4.53 2.46 28.00
C ALA A 67 4.02 3.90 27.71
N LYS A 68 4.45 4.52 26.61
CA LYS A 68 4.05 5.86 26.16
C LYS A 68 3.02 5.81 25.02
N GLY A 69 2.62 4.62 24.57
CA GLY A 69 1.71 4.43 23.43
C GLY A 69 2.41 4.52 22.07
N GLU A 70 3.76 4.57 22.04
CA GLU A 70 4.52 4.56 20.81
C GLU A 70 4.68 3.13 20.27
N PRO A 71 4.73 2.93 18.96
CA PRO A 71 4.91 1.60 18.38
C PRO A 71 6.30 1.06 18.72
N VAL A 72 6.36 -0.19 19.10
CA VAL A 72 7.66 -0.88 19.30
C VAL A 72 8.22 -1.21 17.92
N LEU A 73 9.21 -0.44 17.49
CA LEU A 73 9.92 -0.67 16.25
C LEU A 73 10.95 -1.79 16.38
N PRO A 74 11.31 -2.47 15.28
CA PRO A 74 12.44 -3.39 15.28
C PRO A 74 13.74 -2.73 15.77
N ALA A 75 14.57 -3.47 16.49
CA ALA A 75 15.84 -2.96 16.98
C ALA A 75 16.73 -2.49 15.81
N GLY A 76 17.28 -1.28 15.91
CA GLY A 76 18.12 -0.68 14.87
C GLY A 76 17.34 -0.11 13.68
N ALA A 77 16.02 0.08 13.82
CA ALA A 77 15.23 0.75 12.80
C ALA A 77 15.69 2.21 12.63
N VAL A 78 15.79 2.62 11.38
CA VAL A 78 16.07 4.01 10.94
C VAL A 78 14.92 4.48 10.06
N SER A 79 14.58 5.76 10.12
CA SER A 79 13.55 6.33 9.27
C SER A 79 14.04 6.42 7.81
N LEU A 80 13.18 6.06 6.89
CA LEU A 80 13.26 6.39 5.46
C LEU A 80 12.36 7.59 5.14
N ILE A 81 11.19 7.65 5.78
CA ILE A 81 10.34 8.83 5.83
C ILE A 81 10.13 9.15 7.30
N GLU A 82 10.50 10.35 7.71
CA GLU A 82 10.43 10.78 9.10
C GLU A 82 8.97 10.93 9.58
N ARG A 83 8.76 10.73 10.87
CA ARG A 83 7.51 11.10 11.51
C ARG A 83 7.23 12.60 11.31
N HIS A 84 5.99 12.96 11.00
CA HIS A 84 5.59 14.33 10.70
C HIS A 84 6.30 14.96 9.49
N ALA A 85 6.81 14.14 8.56
CA ALA A 85 7.32 14.63 7.29
C ALA A 85 6.24 15.37 6.49
N GLU A 86 6.67 16.19 5.54
CA GLU A 86 5.77 16.83 4.58
C GLU A 86 5.41 15.84 3.46
N TRP A 87 4.15 15.82 3.06
CA TRP A 87 3.62 14.98 2.00
C TRP A 87 2.83 15.81 1.02
N GLU A 88 2.88 15.47 -0.26
CA GLU A 88 1.87 15.91 -1.21
C GLU A 88 0.55 15.22 -0.91
N TYR A 89 -0.56 15.96 -0.98
CA TYR A 89 -1.87 15.38 -0.70
C TYR A 89 -2.96 15.82 -1.68
N LEU A 90 -3.99 15.00 -1.84
CA LEU A 90 -5.21 15.31 -2.56
C LEU A 90 -6.41 14.93 -1.70
N ALA A 91 -7.25 15.92 -1.37
CA ALA A 91 -8.44 15.76 -0.55
C ALA A 91 -9.66 16.38 -1.25
N GLY A 92 -10.81 15.72 -1.17
CA GLY A 92 -12.05 16.20 -1.78
C GLY A 92 -12.17 15.98 -3.29
N SER A 93 -11.19 15.33 -3.92
CA SER A 93 -11.21 14.88 -5.30
C SER A 93 -10.44 13.56 -5.42
N HIS A 94 -10.41 12.98 -6.62
CA HIS A 94 -9.71 11.72 -6.89
C HIS A 94 -8.66 11.94 -7.97
N PRO A 95 -7.49 11.28 -7.88
CA PRO A 95 -6.49 11.33 -8.93
C PRO A 95 -7.01 10.63 -10.20
N ASP A 96 -6.60 11.13 -11.36
CA ASP A 96 -6.90 10.51 -12.65
C ASP A 96 -6.04 9.26 -12.85
N GLY A 97 -6.66 8.09 -12.75
CA GLY A 97 -5.99 6.79 -12.92
C GLY A 97 -5.09 6.40 -11.74
N GLU A 98 -4.08 5.56 -12.04
CA GLU A 98 -3.22 4.91 -11.04
C GLU A 98 -1.81 5.53 -10.98
N ALA A 99 -1.47 6.45 -11.90
CA ALA A 99 -0.11 6.99 -12.03
C ALA A 99 0.36 7.77 -10.79
N TRP A 100 -0.55 8.28 -9.98
CA TRP A 100 -0.24 9.01 -8.74
C TRP A 100 0.60 8.21 -7.72
N LYS A 101 0.66 6.89 -7.89
CA LYS A 101 1.43 5.95 -7.07
C LYS A 101 2.86 5.75 -7.56
N LEU A 102 3.24 6.40 -8.68
CA LEU A 102 4.54 6.28 -9.32
C LEU A 102 5.39 7.52 -9.03
N PHE A 103 6.70 7.34 -8.96
CA PHE A 103 7.63 8.43 -8.69
C PHE A 103 7.57 9.55 -9.74
N ASP A 104 7.52 9.20 -11.02
CA ASP A 104 7.52 10.13 -12.14
C ASP A 104 6.14 10.78 -12.43
N PHE A 105 5.17 10.61 -11.54
CA PHE A 105 3.86 11.22 -11.70
C PHE A 105 3.92 12.73 -11.59
N VAL A 106 3.47 13.41 -12.63
CA VAL A 106 3.25 14.86 -12.64
C VAL A 106 1.74 15.11 -12.59
N PRO A 107 1.21 15.63 -11.47
CA PRO A 107 -0.23 15.87 -11.38
C PRO A 107 -0.65 16.97 -12.35
N PRO A 108 -1.83 16.86 -13.00
CA PRO A 108 -2.39 17.89 -13.89
C PRO A 108 -2.57 19.24 -13.17
N GLN A 109 -2.80 19.21 -11.89
CA GLN A 109 -2.81 20.35 -10.99
C GLN A 109 -1.92 20.00 -9.78
N GLN A 110 -1.05 20.93 -9.41
CA GLN A 110 -0.14 20.72 -8.28
C GLN A 110 -0.89 20.34 -7.02
N TRP A 111 -0.51 19.23 -6.42
CA TRP A 111 -1.02 18.82 -5.12
C TRP A 111 -0.45 19.73 -4.04
N PRO A 112 -1.25 20.18 -3.08
CA PRO A 112 -0.74 20.88 -1.92
C PRO A 112 0.19 19.98 -1.09
N VAL A 113 1.09 20.62 -0.36
CA VAL A 113 1.98 19.96 0.60
C VAL A 113 1.48 20.25 2.00
N GLY A 114 1.49 19.24 2.85
CA GLY A 114 1.12 19.33 4.26
C GLY A 114 1.93 18.37 5.12
N GLN A 115 2.06 18.72 6.39
CA GLN A 115 2.70 17.86 7.37
C GLN A 115 1.78 16.70 7.76
N ALA A 116 2.31 15.46 7.87
CA ALA A 116 1.62 14.32 8.49
C ALA A 116 1.34 14.66 9.99
N GLY A 117 0.30 14.24 10.55
CA GLY A 117 -1.02 13.84 10.60
C GLY A 117 -2.03 14.70 9.84
N PHE A 118 -2.65 14.02 8.96
CA PHE A 118 -3.75 14.56 8.18
C PHE A 118 -5.07 14.10 8.79
N GLY A 119 -5.99 15.04 9.05
CA GLY A 119 -7.25 14.62 9.62
C GLY A 119 -8.18 15.75 10.04
N TYR A 120 -9.11 15.41 10.91
CA TYR A 120 -10.00 16.34 11.63
C TYR A 120 -10.72 15.63 12.77
N GLY A 121 -11.13 16.38 13.80
CA GLY A 121 -12.11 15.96 14.81
C GLY A 121 -11.56 15.73 16.22
N ASP A 122 -10.25 15.56 16.40
CA ASP A 122 -9.58 15.20 17.66
C ASP A 122 -8.45 16.15 18.08
N ASP A 123 -8.23 17.23 17.32
CA ASP A 123 -7.28 18.31 17.63
C ASP A 123 -5.78 17.89 17.70
N ASP A 124 -5.41 16.73 17.14
CA ASP A 124 -4.03 16.25 17.09
C ASP A 124 -3.40 16.28 15.68
N ASP A 125 -4.17 16.70 14.67
CA ASP A 125 -3.72 16.78 13.29
C ASP A 125 -2.89 18.03 12.98
N ALA A 126 -1.79 17.87 12.27
CA ALA A 126 -0.96 18.96 11.75
C ALA A 126 -1.59 19.60 10.49
N THR A 127 -2.14 18.76 9.60
CA THR A 127 -2.86 19.20 8.39
C THR A 127 -4.34 18.92 8.54
N VAL A 128 -5.12 19.96 8.87
CA VAL A 128 -6.53 19.81 9.25
C VAL A 128 -7.49 20.00 8.08
N PHE A 129 -8.33 19.01 7.81
CA PHE A 129 -9.38 19.03 6.79
C PHE A 129 -10.73 19.53 7.33
N LYS A 130 -10.83 20.82 7.65
CA LYS A 130 -12.03 21.44 8.27
C LYS A 130 -13.35 21.20 7.53
N ASN A 131 -13.32 20.80 6.28
CA ASN A 131 -14.49 20.60 5.43
C ASN A 131 -14.65 19.16 4.94
N MET A 132 -13.97 18.18 5.54
CA MET A 132 -14.05 16.78 5.14
C MET A 132 -15.41 16.18 5.48
N GLN A 133 -15.88 16.39 6.69
CA GLN A 133 -17.15 15.84 7.18
C GLN A 133 -18.32 16.11 6.23
N SER A 134 -19.03 15.05 5.85
CA SER A 134 -20.18 15.05 4.93
C SER A 134 -19.89 15.51 3.50
N LYS A 135 -18.60 15.63 3.09
CA LYS A 135 -18.23 16.00 1.72
C LYS A 135 -17.40 14.98 1.01
N PHE A 136 -16.41 14.38 1.67
CA PHE A 136 -15.57 13.32 1.10
C PHE A 136 -15.09 12.39 2.21
N SER A 137 -14.68 11.17 1.85
CA SER A 137 -14.26 10.13 2.79
C SER A 137 -12.93 9.49 2.42
N VAL A 138 -12.23 10.04 1.43
CA VAL A 138 -10.93 9.53 0.96
C VAL A 138 -9.94 10.67 0.84
N VAL A 139 -8.72 10.43 1.33
CA VAL A 139 -7.57 11.32 1.20
C VAL A 139 -6.42 10.52 0.59
N TYR A 140 -5.70 11.12 -0.35
CA TYR A 140 -4.52 10.56 -0.98
C TYR A 140 -3.31 11.35 -0.55
N ILE A 141 -2.25 10.67 -0.15
CA ILE A 141 -0.98 11.28 0.20
C ILE A 141 0.17 10.55 -0.48
N ARG A 142 1.24 11.24 -0.78
CA ARG A 142 2.46 10.65 -1.35
C ARG A 142 3.70 11.36 -0.84
N ASN A 143 4.77 10.59 -0.61
CA ASN A 143 6.06 11.10 -0.18
C ASN A 143 7.18 10.37 -0.91
N GLU A 144 8.13 11.12 -1.42
CA GLU A 144 9.30 10.62 -2.11
C GLU A 144 10.45 10.44 -1.10
N PHE A 145 11.22 9.38 -1.27
CA PHE A 145 12.41 9.12 -0.47
C PHE A 145 13.49 8.45 -1.32
N GLU A 146 14.74 8.67 -0.96
CA GLU A 146 15.90 8.18 -1.67
C GLU A 146 16.62 7.09 -0.88
N LEU A 147 17.24 6.16 -1.59
CA LEU A 147 18.19 5.18 -1.06
C LEU A 147 19.51 5.37 -1.80
N ASP A 148 20.62 5.37 -1.06
CA ASP A 148 21.94 5.32 -1.70
C ASP A 148 22.07 4.06 -2.58
N ILE A 149 22.87 4.16 -3.65
CA ILE A 149 23.16 3.01 -4.54
C ILE A 149 23.71 1.84 -3.72
N GLY A 150 23.08 0.68 -3.86
CA GLY A 150 23.39 -0.55 -3.12
C GLY A 150 22.85 -0.58 -1.68
N GLU A 151 22.17 0.47 -1.22
CA GLU A 151 21.60 0.50 0.12
C GLU A 151 20.40 -0.44 0.26
N ARG A 152 19.61 -0.60 -0.81
CA ARG A 152 18.51 -1.56 -0.88
C ARG A 152 18.93 -2.98 -0.46
N GLU A 153 20.11 -3.42 -0.85
CA GLU A 153 20.65 -4.76 -0.52
C GLU A 153 20.99 -4.93 0.95
N LEU A 154 21.17 -3.82 1.69
CA LEU A 154 21.43 -3.82 3.12
C LEU A 154 20.13 -3.88 3.93
N ILE A 155 18.98 -3.53 3.35
CA ILE A 155 17.70 -3.54 4.05
C ILE A 155 17.26 -4.97 4.33
N THR A 156 17.04 -5.29 5.60
CA THR A 156 16.64 -6.62 6.08
C THR A 156 15.21 -6.65 6.57
N ASP A 157 14.68 -5.49 6.94
CA ASP A 157 13.28 -5.29 7.31
C ASP A 157 12.83 -3.91 6.86
N LEU A 158 11.55 -3.80 6.53
CA LEU A 158 10.86 -2.57 6.13
C LEU A 158 9.53 -2.55 6.88
N GLY A 159 9.12 -1.39 7.35
CA GLY A 159 7.85 -1.29 8.07
C GLY A 159 7.22 0.08 7.98
N LEU A 160 5.91 0.09 7.96
CA LEU A 160 5.06 1.28 8.04
C LEU A 160 4.54 1.40 9.47
N ALA A 161 4.86 2.50 10.14
CA ALA A 161 4.20 2.89 11.37
C ALA A 161 3.17 3.97 11.01
N ILE A 162 1.93 3.79 11.45
CA ILE A 162 0.84 4.64 11.03
C ILE A 162 -0.24 4.73 12.12
N ASN A 163 -0.68 5.96 12.40
CA ASN A 163 -1.91 6.24 13.14
C ASN A 163 -3.01 6.53 12.10
N TYR A 164 -4.14 5.84 12.15
CA TYR A 164 -5.16 5.92 11.11
C TYR A 164 -6.57 5.65 11.63
N ASP A 165 -7.54 6.31 11.03
CA ASP A 165 -8.98 6.15 11.19
C ASP A 165 -9.67 6.27 9.82
N ASP A 166 -10.40 5.33 9.27
CA ASP A 166 -10.72 3.94 9.72
C ASP A 166 -9.86 2.89 9.01
N GLY A 167 -9.41 3.16 7.78
CA GLY A 167 -8.65 2.23 6.98
C GLY A 167 -7.75 2.91 5.97
N PHE A 168 -6.82 2.16 5.39
CA PHE A 168 -5.92 2.68 4.38
C PHE A 168 -5.42 1.59 3.43
N ILE A 169 -4.88 2.02 2.28
CA ILE A 169 -4.11 1.19 1.35
C ILE A 169 -2.81 1.89 1.06
N ALA A 170 -1.68 1.20 1.24
CA ALA A 170 -0.35 1.72 0.98
C ALA A 170 0.27 1.06 -0.26
N TYR A 171 0.96 1.88 -1.05
CA TYR A 171 1.62 1.49 -2.29
C TYR A 171 3.09 1.93 -2.25
N LEU A 172 3.99 1.02 -2.61
CA LEU A 172 5.41 1.31 -2.78
C LEU A 172 5.76 1.15 -4.25
N ASN A 173 6.21 2.24 -4.89
CA ASN A 173 6.55 2.26 -6.32
C ASN A 173 5.44 1.66 -7.21
N GLY A 174 4.18 2.03 -6.94
CA GLY A 174 3.00 1.56 -7.66
C GLY A 174 2.45 0.21 -7.24
N HIS A 175 3.16 -0.55 -6.41
CA HIS A 175 2.73 -1.87 -5.93
C HIS A 175 1.95 -1.74 -4.62
N GLU A 176 0.74 -2.32 -4.53
CA GLU A 176 0.02 -2.43 -3.27
C GLU A 176 0.82 -3.33 -2.31
N VAL A 177 1.25 -2.76 -1.18
CA VAL A 177 2.10 -3.45 -0.19
C VAL A 177 1.39 -3.70 1.13
N LEU A 178 0.33 -2.93 1.41
CA LEU A 178 -0.45 -3.09 2.63
C LEU A 178 -1.88 -2.58 2.42
N ARG A 179 -2.83 -3.29 2.99
CA ARG A 179 -4.25 -2.91 3.01
C ARG A 179 -4.82 -3.22 4.37
N VAL A 180 -5.38 -2.23 5.05
CA VAL A 180 -5.96 -2.37 6.38
C VAL A 180 -7.33 -1.69 6.41
N GLY A 181 -8.32 -2.38 6.95
CA GLY A 181 -9.67 -1.84 7.08
C GLY A 181 -10.47 -1.70 5.78
N VAL A 182 -9.84 -1.66 4.61
CA VAL A 182 -10.50 -1.53 3.30
C VAL A 182 -10.65 -2.90 2.65
N MET A 183 -11.84 -3.48 2.71
CA MET A 183 -12.05 -4.87 2.31
C MET A 183 -12.21 -5.06 0.80
N GLN A 184 -12.60 -4.02 0.06
CA GLN A 184 -12.88 -4.12 -1.38
C GLN A 184 -12.72 -2.78 -2.09
N GLY A 185 -12.10 -2.83 -3.29
CA GLY A 185 -11.89 -1.66 -4.14
C GLY A 185 -10.79 -0.73 -3.62
N SER A 186 -10.68 0.42 -4.22
CA SER A 186 -9.72 1.49 -3.90
C SER A 186 -10.32 2.83 -4.29
N GLY A 187 -9.82 3.93 -3.72
CA GLY A 187 -10.27 5.27 -3.99
C GLY A 187 -11.79 5.42 -3.84
N ALA A 188 -12.43 6.11 -4.77
CA ALA A 188 -13.90 6.29 -4.78
C ALA A 188 -14.69 4.97 -4.88
N LYS A 189 -14.05 3.89 -5.29
CA LYS A 189 -14.68 2.57 -5.44
C LYS A 189 -14.46 1.68 -4.22
N ALA A 190 -13.78 2.17 -3.19
CA ALA A 190 -13.58 1.44 -1.96
C ALA A 190 -14.92 1.22 -1.25
N THR A 191 -15.14 -0.01 -0.78
CA THR A 191 -16.34 -0.41 -0.06
C THR A 191 -16.00 -1.32 1.11
N LYS A 192 -16.94 -1.45 2.05
CA LYS A 192 -16.77 -2.29 3.23
C LYS A 192 -15.54 -1.89 4.04
N ILE A 193 -15.47 -0.62 4.40
CA ILE A 193 -14.43 -0.10 5.28
C ILE A 193 -14.82 -0.44 6.72
N THR A 194 -13.90 -1.08 7.43
CA THR A 194 -14.09 -1.48 8.83
C THR A 194 -13.80 -0.28 9.73
N SER A 195 -14.66 0.00 10.69
CA SER A 195 -14.39 1.04 11.67
C SER A 195 -13.18 0.69 12.52
N HIS A 196 -12.32 1.67 12.71
CA HIS A 196 -11.11 1.59 13.53
C HIS A 196 -10.94 2.89 14.32
N ASN A 197 -10.82 2.81 15.63
CA ASN A 197 -10.47 3.93 16.49
C ASN A 197 -9.01 3.81 16.87
N PRO A 198 -8.15 4.73 16.47
CA PRO A 198 -6.73 4.66 16.74
C PRO A 198 -6.45 4.80 18.26
N LYS A 199 -5.44 4.09 18.73
CA LYS A 199 -4.88 4.22 20.09
C LYS A 199 -3.42 4.67 20.05
N GLY A 200 -3.04 5.35 18.97
CA GLY A 200 -1.68 5.69 18.62
C GLY A 200 -1.21 4.90 17.38
N TYR A 201 0.07 4.93 17.14
CA TYR A 201 0.64 4.29 15.95
C TYR A 201 0.60 2.77 16.02
N GLU A 202 0.29 2.17 14.90
CA GLU A 202 0.42 0.73 14.66
C GLU A 202 1.60 0.47 13.72
N TYR A 203 2.46 -0.50 14.06
CA TYR A 203 3.54 -0.95 13.19
C TYR A 203 3.10 -2.12 12.32
N HIS A 204 3.34 -2.02 11.03
CA HIS A 204 3.07 -3.05 10.05
C HIS A 204 4.36 -3.41 9.32
N SER A 205 4.79 -4.69 9.42
CA SER A 205 5.94 -5.17 8.65
C SER A 205 5.62 -5.19 7.16
N LEU A 206 6.50 -4.60 6.38
CA LEU A 206 6.49 -4.60 4.91
C LEU A 206 7.66 -5.41 4.35
N LYS A 207 8.16 -6.39 5.08
CA LYS A 207 9.35 -7.17 4.71
C LYS A 207 9.26 -7.75 3.30
N ASP A 208 8.09 -8.22 2.89
CA ASP A 208 7.86 -8.77 1.56
C ASP A 208 7.86 -7.71 0.45
N ALA A 209 7.77 -6.43 0.83
CA ALA A 209 7.79 -5.30 -0.09
C ALA A 209 9.20 -4.77 -0.40
N ILE A 210 10.24 -5.22 0.30
CA ILE A 210 11.64 -4.84 0.05
C ILE A 210 12.02 -5.07 -1.42
N LYS A 211 11.46 -6.08 -2.06
CA LYS A 211 11.67 -6.37 -3.50
C LYS A 211 11.19 -5.26 -4.45
N TYR A 212 10.32 -4.38 -4.00
CA TYR A 212 9.80 -3.25 -4.78
C TYR A 212 10.58 -1.96 -4.56
N LEU A 213 11.50 -1.91 -3.58
CA LEU A 213 12.42 -0.80 -3.43
C LEU A 213 13.35 -0.71 -4.65
N GLN A 214 13.69 0.50 -5.01
CA GLN A 214 14.66 0.82 -6.07
C GLN A 214 15.89 1.45 -5.43
N ASP A 215 17.03 1.32 -6.08
CA ASP A 215 18.16 2.19 -5.77
C ASP A 215 17.80 3.59 -6.27
N ASP A 216 18.18 4.63 -5.53
CA ASP A 216 17.83 6.02 -5.76
C ASP A 216 16.37 6.34 -5.38
N ASP A 217 15.56 6.82 -6.30
CA ASP A 217 14.22 7.37 -6.06
C ASP A 217 13.15 6.32 -5.76
N ASN A 218 12.40 6.56 -4.70
CA ASN A 218 11.26 5.74 -4.30
C ASN A 218 10.07 6.62 -3.94
N ILE A 219 8.87 6.06 -4.04
CA ILE A 219 7.62 6.72 -3.65
C ILE A 219 6.80 5.81 -2.74
N LEU A 220 6.39 6.32 -1.59
CA LEU A 220 5.33 5.75 -0.77
C LEU A 220 4.06 6.56 -0.99
N ALA A 221 3.01 5.91 -1.47
CA ALA A 221 1.71 6.51 -1.69
C ALA A 221 0.65 5.80 -0.84
N ILE A 222 -0.24 6.56 -0.21
CA ILE A 222 -1.26 6.02 0.68
C ILE A 222 -2.61 6.65 0.35
N GLU A 223 -3.66 5.84 0.30
CA GLU A 223 -5.04 6.32 0.36
C GLU A 223 -5.65 5.98 1.71
N GLY A 224 -6.06 7.01 2.46
CA GLY A 224 -6.78 6.90 3.73
C GLY A 224 -8.28 6.95 3.52
N HIS A 225 -9.02 6.13 4.22
CA HIS A 225 -10.46 5.97 4.05
C HIS A 225 -11.20 6.10 5.36
N ASN A 226 -12.18 6.96 5.38
CA ASN A 226 -13.20 7.00 6.42
C ASN A 226 -14.33 6.00 6.09
N ASN A 227 -14.88 5.30 7.08
CA ASN A 227 -15.92 4.30 6.89
C ASN A 227 -17.27 4.90 6.48
N ARG A 228 -17.48 6.18 6.82
CA ARG A 228 -18.69 6.95 6.50
C ARG A 228 -18.33 8.39 6.17
N ILE A 229 -19.00 8.93 5.16
CA ILE A 229 -18.81 10.33 4.77
C ILE A 229 -19.18 11.31 5.89
N ALA A 230 -20.04 10.91 6.84
CA ALA A 230 -20.50 11.71 7.97
C ALA A 230 -19.79 11.35 9.27
N SER A 231 -18.62 10.69 9.23
CA SER A 231 -17.84 10.41 10.44
C SER A 231 -17.50 11.70 11.18
N SER A 232 -17.30 11.61 12.49
CA SER A 232 -16.94 12.76 13.34
C SER A 232 -15.47 13.15 13.20
N ASP A 233 -14.63 12.21 12.75
CA ASP A 233 -13.17 12.26 12.79
C ASP A 233 -12.56 11.51 11.59
N PHE A 234 -11.28 11.74 11.39
CA PHE A 234 -10.40 11.03 10.46
C PHE A 234 -8.95 11.30 10.85
N SER A 235 -8.10 10.30 10.85
CA SER A 235 -6.66 10.44 11.06
C SER A 235 -5.87 9.64 10.04
N LEU A 236 -4.74 10.20 9.57
CA LEU A 236 -3.78 9.54 8.69
C LEU A 236 -2.38 10.12 8.93
N ASP A 237 -1.59 9.45 9.75
CA ASP A 237 -0.25 9.91 10.14
C ASP A 237 0.79 8.79 9.99
N PRO A 238 1.39 8.62 8.79
CA PRO A 238 2.34 7.58 8.50
C PRO A 238 3.80 8.04 8.63
N TYR A 239 4.70 7.07 8.92
CA TYR A 239 6.13 7.17 8.67
C TYR A 239 6.71 5.81 8.29
N LEU A 240 7.82 5.80 7.54
CA LEU A 240 8.44 4.59 7.00
C LEU A 240 9.78 4.34 7.66
N VAL A 241 10.03 3.11 8.09
CA VAL A 241 11.28 2.70 8.74
C VAL A 241 11.89 1.48 8.07
N ALA A 242 13.21 1.36 8.13
CA ALA A 242 13.93 0.19 7.68
C ALA A 242 14.97 -0.27 8.72
N VAL A 243 15.28 -1.56 8.73
CA VAL A 243 16.44 -2.11 9.44
C VAL A 243 17.50 -2.46 8.40
N LYS A 244 18.72 -1.95 8.60
CA LYS A 244 19.84 -2.14 7.67
C LYS A 244 20.92 -3.00 8.30
N LYS A 245 21.55 -3.87 7.51
CA LYS A 245 22.81 -4.51 7.89
C LYS A 245 23.91 -3.45 7.94
N PRO A 246 24.93 -3.65 8.80
CA PRO A 246 26.14 -2.83 8.71
C PRO A 246 26.72 -2.87 7.30
N LYS A 247 27.19 -1.71 6.79
CA LYS A 247 27.98 -1.70 5.55
C LYS A 247 29.26 -2.54 5.78
N PRO A 248 29.66 -3.39 4.84
CA PRO A 248 30.85 -4.22 4.95
C PRO A 248 32.14 -3.39 5.02
#